data_d7d8e79ee351502c3be948dc347d2690
#
_entry.id   d7d8e79ee351502c3be948dc347d2690
#
_cell.length_a   1.000
_cell.length_b   1.000
_cell.length_c   1.000
_cell.angle_alpha   90.00
_cell.angle_beta   90.00
_cell.angle_gamma   90.00
#
_symmetry.space_group_name_H-M   'P 1'
#
loop_
_entity.id
_entity.type
_entity.pdbx_description
1 polymer ?
#
loop_
_entity_poly.entity_id
_entity_poly.type
_entity_poly.pdbx_seq_one_letter_code
_entity_poly.pdbx_strand_id
1 'polypeptide(L)'
;MTKKRQRRSAEFKFRVALDAVKEQKTLSQLASEHEVHPGQITQWKKQLLDGGSGIFGQQHVRELHEQTAREAELFEQIGRLQMELAWLKKKLNPVT
;
A
#
# COMPACT_ATOMS: atom_id res chain seq x y z
N MET A 1 -6.37 -21.67 -27.29
CA MET A 1 -7.24 -20.75 -26.58
C MET A 1 -6.45 -19.67 -25.87
N THR A 2 -6.57 -18.47 -26.33
CA THR A 2 -5.84 -17.35 -25.75
C THR A 2 -6.56 -16.88 -24.50
N LYS A 3 -5.98 -17.20 -23.35
CA LYS A 3 -6.46 -16.62 -22.11
C LYS A 3 -6.07 -15.15 -22.09
N LYS A 4 -7.02 -14.29 -21.89
CA LYS A 4 -6.71 -12.88 -21.66
C LYS A 4 -5.79 -12.76 -20.47
N ARG A 5 -4.74 -11.95 -20.61
CA ARG A 5 -3.88 -11.64 -19.49
C ARG A 5 -4.72 -11.02 -18.38
N GLN A 6 -4.90 -11.75 -17.30
CA GLN A 6 -5.57 -11.22 -16.14
C GLN A 6 -4.56 -10.47 -15.30
N ARG A 7 -4.89 -9.23 -15.01
CA ARG A 7 -4.09 -8.46 -14.06
C ARG A 7 -4.37 -8.99 -12.68
N ARG A 8 -3.34 -9.45 -12.02
CA ARG A 8 -3.46 -9.89 -10.64
C ARG A 8 -3.23 -8.70 -9.71
N SER A 9 -4.04 -8.61 -8.68
CA SER A 9 -3.88 -7.55 -7.69
C SER A 9 -2.61 -7.77 -6.88
N ALA A 10 -2.09 -6.70 -6.30
CA ALA A 10 -0.92 -6.77 -5.43
C ALA A 10 -1.19 -7.69 -4.23
N GLU A 11 -2.38 -7.64 -3.70
CA GLU A 11 -2.79 -8.50 -2.59
C GLU A 11 -2.76 -9.98 -2.97
N PHE A 12 -3.27 -10.30 -4.15
CA PHE A 12 -3.25 -11.66 -4.66
C PHE A 12 -1.83 -12.17 -4.81
N LYS A 13 -0.96 -11.38 -5.43
CA LYS A 13 0.45 -11.73 -5.62
C LYS A 13 1.14 -11.96 -4.29
N PHE A 14 0.85 -11.11 -3.32
CA PHE A 14 1.41 -11.23 -1.97
C PHE A 14 1.01 -12.54 -1.31
N ARG A 15 -0.27 -12.91 -1.39
CA ARG A 15 -0.75 -14.17 -0.80
C ARG A 15 -0.09 -15.39 -1.42
N VAL A 16 -0.01 -15.40 -2.74
CA VAL A 16 0.59 -16.53 -3.46
C VAL A 16 2.08 -16.62 -3.12
N ALA A 17 2.77 -15.49 -3.13
CA ALA A 17 4.19 -15.46 -2.77
C ALA A 17 4.42 -15.93 -1.33
N LEU A 18 3.56 -15.51 -0.42
CA LEU A 18 3.65 -15.93 0.99
C LEU A 18 3.46 -17.43 1.14
N ASP A 19 2.48 -17.99 0.43
CA ASP A 19 2.27 -19.45 0.43
C ASP A 19 3.49 -20.19 -0.11
N ALA A 20 4.13 -19.61 -1.13
CA ALA A 20 5.35 -20.20 -1.68
C ALA A 20 6.52 -20.17 -0.69
N VAL A 21 6.61 -19.09 0.10
CA VAL A 21 7.65 -18.97 1.12
C VAL A 21 7.46 -19.98 2.25
N LYS A 22 6.21 -20.28 2.58
CA LYS A 22 5.91 -21.26 3.64
C LYS A 22 6.33 -22.68 3.29
N GLU A 23 6.48 -22.97 2.01
CA GLU A 23 6.92 -24.28 1.52
C GLU A 23 6.09 -25.48 1.99
N GLN A 24 4.82 -25.24 2.29
CA GLN A 24 3.89 -26.30 2.69
C GLN A 24 3.33 -27.03 1.48
N LYS A 25 3.36 -26.40 0.32
CA LYS A 25 2.89 -26.95 -0.94
C LYS A 25 3.99 -26.82 -1.99
N THR A 26 3.97 -27.73 -2.95
CA THR A 26 4.92 -27.64 -4.05
C THR A 26 4.55 -26.49 -4.99
N LEU A 27 5.52 -26.05 -5.77
CA LEU A 27 5.30 -24.99 -6.75
C LEU A 27 4.21 -25.38 -7.75
N SER A 28 4.21 -26.67 -8.16
CA SER A 28 3.19 -27.19 -9.07
C SER A 28 1.80 -27.13 -8.46
N GLN A 29 1.68 -27.45 -7.18
CA GLN A 29 0.41 -27.39 -6.48
C GLN A 29 -0.12 -25.97 -6.40
N LEU A 30 0.74 -25.03 -6.06
CA LEU A 30 0.37 -23.62 -5.99
C LEU A 30 -0.03 -23.08 -7.37
N ALA A 31 0.72 -23.45 -8.39
CA ALA A 31 0.43 -23.04 -9.76
C ALA A 31 -0.94 -23.52 -10.20
N SER A 32 -1.26 -24.77 -9.91
CA SER A 32 -2.55 -25.37 -10.25
C SER A 32 -3.68 -24.74 -9.44
N GLU A 33 -3.47 -24.56 -8.15
CA GLU A 33 -4.47 -24.04 -7.23
C GLU A 33 -4.87 -22.60 -7.54
N HIS A 34 -3.89 -21.78 -7.88
CA HIS A 34 -4.11 -20.35 -8.14
C HIS A 34 -4.23 -20.02 -9.62
N GLU A 35 -4.12 -21.03 -10.48
CA GLU A 35 -4.16 -20.85 -11.94
C GLU A 35 -3.11 -19.84 -12.41
N VAL A 36 -1.90 -19.98 -11.91
CA VAL A 36 -0.77 -19.12 -12.24
C VAL A 36 0.41 -19.96 -12.71
N HIS A 37 1.13 -19.45 -13.69
CA HIS A 37 2.33 -20.14 -14.17
C HIS A 37 3.37 -20.25 -13.05
N PRO A 38 4.02 -21.42 -12.88
CA PRO A 38 5.01 -21.61 -11.81
C PRO A 38 6.14 -20.57 -11.82
N GLY A 39 6.58 -20.17 -13.01
CA GLY A 39 7.60 -19.13 -13.15
C GLY A 39 7.17 -17.80 -12.55
N GLN A 40 5.90 -17.49 -12.66
CA GLN A 40 5.35 -16.26 -12.10
C GLN A 40 5.39 -16.31 -10.57
N ILE A 41 5.05 -17.47 -10.01
CA ILE A 41 5.08 -17.64 -8.54
C ILE A 41 6.51 -17.51 -8.02
N THR A 42 7.47 -18.10 -8.71
CA THR A 42 8.88 -17.99 -8.35
C THR A 42 9.34 -16.53 -8.37
N GLN A 43 8.91 -15.78 -9.37
CA GLN A 43 9.25 -14.37 -9.48
C GLN A 43 8.64 -13.55 -8.34
N TRP A 44 7.38 -13.80 -8.02
CA TRP A 44 6.71 -13.09 -6.92
C TRP A 44 7.34 -13.44 -5.57
N LYS A 45 7.69 -14.70 -5.37
CA LYS A 45 8.40 -15.14 -4.16
C LYS A 45 9.71 -14.38 -4.01
N LYS A 46 10.48 -14.27 -5.09
CA LYS A 46 11.74 -13.55 -5.09
C LYS A 46 11.54 -12.07 -4.76
N GLN A 47 10.54 -11.44 -5.38
CA GLN A 47 10.22 -10.05 -5.10
C GLN A 47 9.87 -9.83 -3.64
N LEU A 48 9.09 -10.73 -3.05
CA LEU A 48 8.72 -10.65 -1.65
C LEU A 48 9.93 -10.76 -0.74
N LEU A 49 10.80 -11.72 -1.00
CA LEU A 49 11.99 -11.91 -0.18
C LEU A 49 12.99 -10.77 -0.32
N ASP A 50 13.16 -10.26 -1.54
CA ASP A 50 14.09 -9.16 -1.80
C ASP A 50 13.58 -7.85 -1.21
N GLY A 51 12.28 -7.60 -1.28
CA GLY A 51 11.69 -6.35 -0.81
C GLY A 51 11.23 -6.36 0.63
N GLY A 52 11.05 -7.55 1.20
CA GLY A 52 10.47 -7.68 2.53
C GLY A 52 11.29 -7.02 3.63
N SER A 53 12.61 -7.12 3.53
CA SER A 53 13.49 -6.53 4.54
C SER A 53 13.41 -5.01 4.54
N GLY A 54 13.10 -4.40 3.40
CA GLY A 54 12.96 -2.95 3.31
C GLY A 54 11.82 -2.40 4.14
N ILE A 55 10.78 -3.20 4.36
CA ILE A 55 9.62 -2.79 5.17
C ILE A 55 10.04 -2.53 6.61
N PHE A 56 11.02 -3.27 7.09
CA PHE A 56 11.49 -3.18 8.47
C PHE A 56 12.75 -2.31 8.60
N GLY A 57 13.20 -1.73 7.49
CA GLY A 57 14.38 -0.86 7.51
C GLY A 57 14.08 0.48 8.15
N GLN A 58 15.07 1.06 8.81
CA GLN A 58 14.94 2.35 9.47
C GLN A 58 14.55 3.45 8.51
N GLN A 59 15.09 3.41 7.30
CA GLN A 59 14.79 4.43 6.31
C GLN A 59 13.32 4.43 5.94
N HIS A 60 12.73 3.25 5.76
CA HIS A 60 11.31 3.13 5.43
C HIS A 60 10.45 3.66 6.57
N VAL A 61 10.79 3.30 7.81
CA VAL A 61 10.08 3.77 9.00
C VAL A 61 10.18 5.29 9.10
N ARG A 62 11.37 5.84 8.84
CA ARG A 62 11.59 7.28 8.86
C ARG A 62 10.74 8.00 7.82
N GLU A 63 10.68 7.46 6.60
CA GLU A 63 9.86 8.02 5.53
C GLU A 63 8.39 8.04 5.90
N LEU A 64 7.89 6.96 6.51
CA LEU A 64 6.51 6.89 6.98
C LEU A 64 6.23 7.93 8.05
N HIS A 65 7.15 8.09 8.99
CA HIS A 65 7.01 9.11 10.04
C HIS A 65 7.00 10.52 9.49
N GLU A 66 7.88 10.81 8.54
CA GLU A 66 7.94 12.12 7.90
C GLU A 66 6.66 12.41 7.12
N GLN A 67 6.12 11.42 6.43
CA GLN A 67 4.89 11.56 5.68
C GLN A 67 3.71 11.83 6.62
N THR A 68 3.62 11.10 7.73
CA THR A 68 2.57 11.28 8.72
C THR A 68 2.65 12.67 9.35
N ALA A 69 3.87 13.12 9.66
CA ALA A 69 4.08 14.45 10.23
C ALA A 69 3.65 15.56 9.27
N ARG A 70 3.97 15.40 7.98
CA ARG A 70 3.56 16.38 6.97
C ARG A 70 2.05 16.43 6.80
N GLU A 71 1.40 15.27 6.82
CA GLU A 71 -0.06 15.22 6.74
C GLU A 71 -0.71 15.92 7.93
N ALA A 72 -0.22 15.66 9.13
CA ALA A 72 -0.73 16.29 10.34
C ALA A 72 -0.58 17.81 10.27
N GLU A 73 0.56 18.29 9.79
CA GLU A 73 0.80 19.73 9.62
C GLU A 73 -0.18 20.35 8.62
N LEU A 74 -0.43 19.66 7.51
CA LEU A 74 -1.38 20.15 6.51
C LEU A 74 -2.80 20.23 7.05
N PHE A 75 -3.24 19.22 7.79
CA PHE A 75 -4.56 19.24 8.42
C PHE A 75 -4.68 20.36 9.45
N GLU A 76 -3.61 20.62 10.19
CA GLU A 76 -3.59 21.72 11.14
C GLU A 76 -3.75 23.07 10.43
N GLN A 77 -3.05 23.28 9.31
CA GLN A 77 -3.17 24.49 8.52
C GLN A 77 -4.57 24.66 7.94
N ILE A 78 -5.17 23.57 7.45
CA ILE A 78 -6.53 23.62 6.92
C ILE A 78 -7.50 24.05 8.02
N GLY A 79 -7.38 23.46 9.20
CA GLY A 79 -8.22 23.82 10.33
C GLY A 79 -8.09 25.28 10.74
N ARG A 80 -6.85 25.77 10.78
CA ARG A 80 -6.57 27.17 11.11
C ARG A 80 -7.19 28.13 10.09
N LEU A 81 -7.03 27.81 8.80
CA LEU A 81 -7.60 28.62 7.73
C LEU A 81 -9.11 28.64 7.77
N GLN A 82 -9.73 27.51 8.08
CA GLN A 82 -11.18 27.43 8.23
C GLN A 82 -11.68 28.31 9.38
N MET A 83 -10.96 28.31 10.48
CA MET A 83 -11.29 29.14 11.62
C MET A 83 -11.16 30.65 11.29
N GLU A 84 -10.08 30.99 10.59
CA GLU A 84 -9.88 32.40 10.15
C GLU A 84 -10.98 32.83 9.20
N LEU A 85 -11.36 31.96 8.29
CA LEU A 85 -12.44 32.27 7.34
C LEU A 85 -13.76 32.48 8.06
N ALA A 86 -14.08 31.61 9.02
CA ALA A 86 -15.31 31.76 9.81
C ALA A 86 -15.33 33.08 10.59
N TRP A 87 -14.18 33.43 11.17
CA TRP A 87 -14.03 34.68 11.90
C TRP A 87 -14.23 35.90 11.00
N LEU A 88 -13.61 35.88 9.80
CA LEU A 88 -13.77 36.95 8.83
C LEU A 88 -15.21 37.10 8.36
N LYS A 89 -15.89 35.98 8.12
CA LYS A 89 -17.30 36.00 7.73
C LYS A 89 -18.16 36.66 8.80
N LYS A 90 -17.89 36.40 10.07
CA LYS A 90 -18.59 37.03 11.17
C LYS A 90 -18.32 38.52 11.21
N LYS A 91 -17.08 38.92 10.93
CA LYS A 91 -16.71 40.32 10.92
C LYS A 91 -17.36 41.12 9.78
N LEU A 92 -17.41 40.48 8.59
CA LEU A 92 -17.96 41.11 7.40
C LEU A 92 -19.49 41.11 7.37
N ASN A 93 -20.10 40.15 8.07
CA ASN A 93 -21.55 40.00 8.15
C ASN A 93 -21.99 39.97 9.61
N PRO A 94 -21.88 41.11 10.35
CA PRO A 94 -22.24 41.13 11.74
C PRO A 94 -23.73 41.05 11.97
N VAL A 95 -24.52 41.12 10.91
CA VAL A 95 -25.97 41.07 11.06
C VAL A 95 -26.42 39.65 11.34
N THR A 96 -27.06 39.51 12.38
CA THR A 96 -27.66 38.24 12.77
C THR A 96 -29.13 38.23 12.42
#